data_114620fdf21b6296de92a5ffcda2a3c2
#
_entry.id   114620fdf21b6296de92a5ffcda2a3c2
#
_cell.length_a   1.000
_cell.length_b   1.000
_cell.length_c   1.000
_cell.angle_alpha   90.00
_cell.angle_beta   90.00
_cell.angle_gamma   90.00
#
_symmetry.space_group_name_H-M   'P 1'
#
loop_
_entity.id
_entity.type
_entity.pdbx_description
1 polymer ?
#
loop_
_entity_poly.entity_id
_entity_poly.type
_entity_poly.pdbx_seq_one_letter_code
_entity_poly.pdbx_strand_id
1 'polypeptide(L)'
;MTQDYESKNNFFNLVVLGICQAFFFSGRTLTFFAAALVSISILGDDLTYATTPVTAMLVGTSVATLPAAFLMRRWGRKLGFSFGAMIGCAGALVAAHAIAIESFFIFNLGIFISGLYGGFAHQYRFAAAEVAPKHLREKNVSIVIAMSVLGAFIGPETAMAAKYWIYAVPFQGTMIMLALFYMLSSIIVLFAKIPLLTNEE
;
A
#
# COMPACT_ATOMS: atom_id res chain seq x y z
N MET A 1 -17.06 9.82 31.36
CA MET A 1 -17.54 10.15 30.00
C MET A 1 -16.41 10.47 29.03
N THR A 2 -15.43 11.32 29.36
CA THR A 2 -14.29 11.68 28.50
C THR A 2 -13.35 10.49 28.22
N GLN A 3 -12.96 9.72 29.22
CA GLN A 3 -12.08 8.55 29.05
C GLN A 3 -12.68 7.45 28.18
N ASP A 4 -14.00 7.23 28.24
CA ASP A 4 -14.70 6.21 27.46
C ASP A 4 -14.79 6.62 25.98
N TYR A 5 -14.92 7.91 25.71
CA TYR A 5 -14.92 8.47 24.35
C TYR A 5 -13.52 8.42 23.71
N GLU A 6 -12.49 8.76 24.45
CA GLU A 6 -11.08 8.65 23.99
C GLU A 6 -10.68 7.20 23.69
N SER A 7 -11.07 6.27 24.54
CA SER A 7 -10.83 4.83 24.35
C SER A 7 -11.50 4.30 23.09
N LYS A 8 -12.76 4.67 22.82
CA LYS A 8 -13.50 4.26 21.61
C LYS A 8 -12.88 4.85 20.34
N ASN A 9 -12.47 6.12 20.35
CA ASN A 9 -11.81 6.73 19.21
C ASN A 9 -10.44 6.10 18.93
N ASN A 10 -9.66 5.78 19.97
CA ASN A 10 -8.38 5.08 19.83
C ASN A 10 -8.57 3.71 19.18
N PHE A 11 -9.52 2.91 19.67
CA PHE A 11 -9.81 1.58 19.10
C PHE A 11 -10.26 1.69 17.63
N PHE A 12 -11.15 2.61 17.30
CA PHE A 12 -11.61 2.83 15.93
C PHE A 12 -10.45 3.22 14.99
N ASN A 13 -9.61 4.17 15.38
CA ASN A 13 -8.45 4.58 14.60
C ASN A 13 -7.46 3.42 14.42
N LEU A 14 -7.23 2.62 15.48
CA LEU A 14 -6.37 1.44 15.41
C LEU A 14 -6.88 0.42 14.40
N VAL A 15 -8.17 0.14 14.38
CA VAL A 15 -8.80 -0.79 13.41
C VAL A 15 -8.65 -0.25 11.99
N VAL A 16 -8.96 1.03 11.75
CA VAL A 16 -8.83 1.65 10.43
C VAL A 16 -7.38 1.59 9.93
N LEU A 17 -6.41 2.00 10.74
CA LEU A 17 -5.00 1.97 10.37
C LEU A 17 -4.49 0.54 10.17
N GLY A 18 -4.95 -0.41 10.98
CA GLY A 18 -4.63 -1.82 10.84
C GLY A 18 -5.13 -2.42 9.53
N ILE A 19 -6.39 -2.13 9.14
CA ILE A 19 -6.96 -2.56 7.86
C ILE A 19 -6.18 -1.96 6.69
N CYS A 20 -5.88 -0.66 6.72
CA CYS A 20 -5.07 -0.02 5.69
C CYS A 20 -3.67 -0.64 5.57
N GLN A 21 -3.05 -0.97 6.70
CA GLN A 21 -1.77 -1.66 6.74
C GLN A 21 -1.87 -3.06 6.12
N ALA A 22 -2.93 -3.82 6.41
CA ALA A 22 -3.17 -5.13 5.82
C ALA A 22 -3.34 -5.03 4.30
N PHE A 23 -4.15 -4.09 3.79
CA PHE A 23 -4.31 -3.87 2.35
C PHE A 23 -3.01 -3.45 1.66
N PHE A 24 -2.24 -2.56 2.27
CA PHE A 24 -0.94 -2.18 1.74
C PHE A 24 -0.01 -3.39 1.62
N PHE A 25 0.11 -4.20 2.69
CA PHE A 25 0.95 -5.39 2.66
C PHE A 25 0.42 -6.48 1.73
N SER A 26 -0.89 -6.67 1.61
CA SER A 26 -1.49 -7.55 0.61
C SER A 26 -1.08 -7.14 -0.80
N GLY A 27 -1.20 -5.85 -1.12
CA GLY A 27 -0.77 -5.34 -2.43
C GLY A 27 0.73 -5.50 -2.67
N ARG A 28 1.55 -5.27 -1.65
CA ARG A 28 3.01 -5.44 -1.74
C ARG A 28 3.41 -6.89 -2.00
N THR A 29 2.88 -7.85 -1.24
CA THR A 29 3.20 -9.27 -1.40
C THR A 29 2.60 -9.84 -2.68
N LEU A 30 1.40 -9.40 -3.09
CA LEU A 30 0.82 -9.67 -4.39
C LEU A 30 1.77 -9.23 -5.51
N THR A 31 2.33 -8.02 -5.43
CA THR A 31 3.27 -7.49 -6.42
C THR A 31 4.56 -8.30 -6.44
N PHE A 32 5.14 -8.63 -5.28
CA PHE A 32 6.33 -9.49 -5.22
C PHE A 32 6.12 -10.83 -5.90
N PHE A 33 4.97 -11.44 -5.67
CA PHE A 33 4.62 -12.73 -6.26
C PHE A 33 4.38 -12.65 -7.77
N ALA A 34 3.60 -11.65 -8.22
CA ALA A 34 3.18 -11.54 -9.61
C ALA A 34 4.26 -10.91 -10.52
N ALA A 35 5.10 -10.01 -10.00
CA ALA A 35 6.03 -9.22 -10.82
C ALA A 35 7.02 -10.09 -11.60
N ALA A 36 7.59 -11.12 -10.99
CA ALA A 36 8.50 -12.05 -11.66
C ALA A 36 7.80 -12.85 -12.75
N LEU A 37 6.57 -13.34 -12.47
CA LEU A 37 5.77 -14.13 -13.42
C LEU A 37 5.33 -13.30 -14.63
N VAL A 38 4.93 -12.04 -14.39
CA VAL A 38 4.60 -11.08 -15.46
C VAL A 38 5.85 -10.76 -16.29
N SER A 39 7.00 -10.55 -15.65
CA SER A 39 8.26 -10.30 -16.38
C SER A 39 8.62 -11.44 -17.31
N ILE A 40 8.50 -12.67 -16.83
CA ILE A 40 8.75 -13.89 -17.65
C ILE A 40 7.75 -13.96 -18.82
N SER A 41 6.49 -13.64 -18.60
CA SER A 41 5.47 -13.68 -19.66
C SER A 41 5.70 -12.64 -20.76
N ILE A 42 6.31 -11.50 -20.44
CA ILE A 42 6.60 -10.42 -21.42
C ILE A 42 7.96 -10.61 -22.08
N LEU A 43 8.97 -11.01 -21.31
CA LEU A 43 10.36 -11.12 -21.79
C LEU A 43 10.68 -12.47 -22.46
N GLY A 44 9.84 -13.50 -22.25
CA GLY A 44 10.10 -14.85 -22.74
C GLY A 44 11.34 -15.48 -22.08
N ASP A 45 12.32 -15.91 -22.89
CA ASP A 45 13.51 -16.62 -22.42
C ASP A 45 14.58 -15.72 -21.79
N ASP A 46 14.50 -14.38 -21.97
CA ASP A 46 15.48 -13.46 -21.38
C ASP A 46 15.09 -13.07 -19.94
N LEU A 47 15.57 -13.83 -18.98
CA LEU A 47 15.30 -13.63 -17.56
C LEU A 47 16.20 -12.57 -16.90
N THR A 48 17.11 -11.96 -17.63
CA THR A 48 18.11 -11.01 -17.09
C THR A 48 17.45 -9.88 -16.30
N TYR A 49 16.29 -9.40 -16.76
CA TYR A 49 15.56 -8.29 -16.17
C TYR A 49 14.32 -8.69 -15.37
N ALA A 50 14.09 -9.98 -15.13
CA ALA A 50 12.85 -10.47 -14.51
C ALA A 50 12.58 -9.91 -13.10
N THR A 51 13.61 -9.48 -12.37
CA THR A 51 13.50 -8.93 -11.01
C THR A 51 13.43 -7.40 -10.97
N THR A 52 13.59 -6.71 -12.11
CA THR A 52 13.61 -5.24 -12.15
C THR A 52 12.31 -4.58 -11.66
N PRO A 53 11.09 -5.14 -11.85
CA PRO A 53 9.89 -4.52 -11.29
C PRO A 53 9.89 -4.49 -9.76
N VAL A 54 10.44 -5.53 -9.11
CA VAL A 54 10.58 -5.55 -7.65
C VAL A 54 11.54 -4.45 -7.19
N THR A 55 12.66 -4.29 -7.88
CA THR A 55 13.61 -3.21 -7.62
C THR A 55 12.97 -1.85 -7.85
N ALA A 56 12.22 -1.67 -8.94
CA ALA A 56 11.49 -0.44 -9.24
C ALA A 56 10.51 -0.06 -8.12
N MET A 57 9.77 -1.03 -7.56
CA MET A 57 8.88 -0.81 -6.42
C MET A 57 9.65 -0.35 -5.18
N LEU A 58 10.79 -0.97 -4.87
CA LEU A 58 11.61 -0.60 -3.71
C LEU A 58 12.21 0.80 -3.87
N VAL A 59 12.70 1.14 -5.07
CA VAL A 59 13.20 2.47 -5.39
C VAL A 59 12.07 3.50 -5.26
N GLY A 60 10.88 3.23 -5.78
CA GLY A 60 9.69 4.08 -5.61
C GLY A 60 9.38 4.35 -4.15
N THR A 61 9.37 3.29 -3.31
CA THR A 61 9.16 3.42 -1.87
C THR A 61 10.21 4.31 -1.21
N SER A 62 11.49 4.11 -1.55
CA SER A 62 12.61 4.86 -0.98
C SER A 62 12.55 6.34 -1.36
N VAL A 63 12.31 6.63 -2.63
CA VAL A 63 12.19 8.01 -3.15
C VAL A 63 11.01 8.75 -2.50
N ALA A 64 9.89 8.06 -2.28
CA ALA A 64 8.70 8.68 -1.69
C ALA A 64 8.79 8.91 -0.17
N THR A 65 9.71 8.27 0.53
CA THR A 65 9.74 8.29 2.02
C THR A 65 9.89 9.70 2.59
N LEU A 66 10.83 10.49 2.08
CA LEU A 66 11.04 11.88 2.54
C LEU A 66 9.92 12.82 2.07
N PRO A 67 9.54 12.85 0.78
CA PRO A 67 8.41 13.66 0.32
C PRO A 67 7.11 13.35 1.05
N ALA A 68 6.82 12.07 1.33
CA ALA A 68 5.64 11.65 2.07
C ALA A 68 5.60 12.26 3.47
N ALA A 69 6.73 12.25 4.20
CA ALA A 69 6.82 12.83 5.52
C ALA A 69 6.55 14.35 5.50
N PHE A 70 7.14 15.08 4.54
CA PHE A 70 6.89 16.52 4.38
C PHE A 70 5.43 16.82 4.03
N LEU A 71 4.85 16.06 3.10
CA LEU A 71 3.47 16.24 2.66
C LEU A 71 2.48 16.00 3.80
N MET A 72 2.72 14.94 4.59
CA MET A 72 1.90 14.60 5.76
C MET A 72 2.01 15.65 6.88
N ARG A 73 3.16 16.28 7.04
CA ARG A 73 3.30 17.40 7.99
C ARG A 73 2.49 18.61 7.54
N ARG A 74 2.39 18.88 6.23
CA ARG A 74 1.69 20.06 5.67
C ARG A 74 0.18 19.84 5.55
N TRP A 75 -0.27 18.67 5.07
CA TRP A 75 -1.67 18.38 4.75
C TRP A 75 -2.35 17.51 5.81
N GLY A 76 -1.58 17.03 6.79
CA GLY A 76 -2.02 16.08 7.78
C GLY A 76 -1.90 14.63 7.30
N ARG A 77 -1.83 13.70 8.26
CA ARG A 77 -1.62 12.27 7.97
C ARG A 77 -2.75 11.66 7.16
N LYS A 78 -3.99 12.01 7.47
CA LYS A 78 -5.18 11.47 6.81
C LYS A 78 -5.18 11.69 5.30
N LEU A 79 -4.99 12.95 4.88
CA LEU A 79 -4.93 13.30 3.46
C LEU A 79 -3.67 12.75 2.80
N GLY A 80 -2.54 12.74 3.50
CA GLY A 80 -1.30 12.15 3.00
C GLY A 80 -1.43 10.66 2.70
N PHE A 81 -2.03 9.88 3.59
CA PHE A 81 -2.28 8.45 3.37
C PHE A 81 -3.21 8.20 2.18
N SER A 82 -4.33 8.94 2.10
CA SER A 82 -5.28 8.81 0.99
C SER A 82 -4.62 9.16 -0.35
N PHE A 83 -3.86 10.26 -0.40
CA PHE A 83 -3.12 10.68 -1.59
C PHE A 83 -2.07 9.65 -2.03
N GLY A 84 -1.27 9.13 -1.08
CA GLY A 84 -0.30 8.08 -1.37
C GLY A 84 -0.95 6.81 -1.93
N ALA A 85 -2.08 6.40 -1.35
CA ALA A 85 -2.84 5.24 -1.82
C ALA A 85 -3.43 5.46 -3.22
N MET A 86 -3.90 6.68 -3.54
CA MET A 86 -4.37 7.03 -4.89
C MET A 86 -3.24 6.98 -5.93
N ILE A 87 -2.04 7.46 -5.59
CA ILE A 87 -0.85 7.32 -6.45
C ILE A 87 -0.57 5.84 -6.67
N GLY A 88 -0.57 5.03 -5.62
CA GLY A 88 -0.37 3.59 -5.72
C GLY A 88 -1.41 2.90 -6.61
N CYS A 89 -2.67 3.28 -6.48
CA CYS A 89 -3.77 2.81 -7.34
C CYS A 89 -3.54 3.16 -8.80
N ALA A 90 -3.19 4.42 -9.11
CA ALA A 90 -2.87 4.85 -10.47
C ALA A 90 -1.70 4.05 -11.05
N GLY A 91 -0.63 3.84 -10.29
CA GLY A 91 0.51 3.00 -10.70
C GLY A 91 0.10 1.56 -11.01
N ALA A 92 -0.77 0.97 -10.19
CA ALA A 92 -1.29 -0.38 -10.41
C ALA A 92 -2.14 -0.48 -11.70
N LEU A 93 -2.94 0.54 -12.01
CA LEU A 93 -3.71 0.60 -13.28
C LEU A 93 -2.79 0.76 -14.49
N VAL A 94 -1.73 1.57 -14.39
CA VAL A 94 -0.69 1.66 -15.43
C VAL A 94 -0.02 0.31 -15.64
N ALA A 95 0.32 -0.41 -14.57
CA ALA A 95 0.89 -1.75 -14.67
C ALA A 95 -0.09 -2.75 -15.31
N ALA A 96 -1.38 -2.68 -14.97
CA ALA A 96 -2.42 -3.51 -15.59
C ALA A 96 -2.55 -3.25 -17.11
N HIS A 97 -2.50 -1.98 -17.52
CA HIS A 97 -2.51 -1.61 -18.94
C HIS A 97 -1.24 -2.09 -19.66
N ALA A 98 -0.08 -1.94 -19.00
CA ALA A 98 1.20 -2.36 -19.55
C ALA A 98 1.26 -3.87 -19.89
N ILE A 99 0.63 -4.71 -19.05
CA ILE A 99 0.51 -6.15 -19.34
C ILE A 99 -0.31 -6.38 -20.60
N ALA A 100 -1.42 -5.65 -20.80
CA ALA A 100 -2.28 -5.80 -21.98
C ALA A 100 -1.60 -5.42 -23.29
N ILE A 101 -0.63 -4.49 -23.26
CA ILE A 101 0.16 -4.07 -24.43
C ILE A 101 1.55 -4.71 -24.48
N GLU A 102 1.81 -5.68 -23.59
CA GLU A 102 3.08 -6.44 -23.49
C GLU A 102 4.32 -5.54 -23.36
N SER A 103 4.17 -4.36 -22.71
CA SER A 103 5.26 -3.40 -22.55
C SER A 103 5.95 -3.54 -21.21
N PHE A 104 7.12 -4.16 -21.19
CA PHE A 104 7.93 -4.33 -19.99
C PHE A 104 8.37 -3.01 -19.34
N PHE A 105 8.71 -2.01 -20.16
CA PHE A 105 9.11 -0.69 -19.66
C PHE A 105 7.96 0.02 -18.92
N ILE A 106 6.75 0.03 -19.53
CA ILE A 106 5.57 0.66 -18.91
C ILE A 106 5.14 -0.12 -17.67
N PHE A 107 5.31 -1.46 -17.67
CA PHE A 107 5.07 -2.28 -16.48
C PHE A 107 5.97 -1.86 -15.30
N ASN A 108 7.27 -1.75 -15.52
CA ASN A 108 8.22 -1.27 -14.52
C ASN A 108 7.87 0.13 -14.01
N LEU A 109 7.47 1.04 -14.91
CA LEU A 109 7.05 2.40 -14.55
C LEU A 109 5.79 2.36 -13.68
N GLY A 110 4.79 1.56 -14.02
CA GLY A 110 3.59 1.36 -13.23
C GLY A 110 3.89 0.83 -11.83
N ILE A 111 4.76 -0.18 -11.74
CA ILE A 111 5.20 -0.76 -10.46
C ILE A 111 6.02 0.26 -9.64
N PHE A 112 6.87 1.07 -10.27
CA PHE A 112 7.59 2.16 -9.59
C PHE A 112 6.61 3.16 -8.98
N ILE A 113 5.64 3.65 -9.77
CA ILE A 113 4.60 4.59 -9.30
C ILE A 113 3.78 3.96 -8.16
N SER A 114 3.40 2.70 -8.31
CA SER A 114 2.72 1.94 -7.26
C SER A 114 3.55 1.84 -5.99
N GLY A 115 4.87 1.69 -6.11
CA GLY A 115 5.83 1.67 -5.02
C GLY A 115 5.90 2.98 -4.22
N LEU A 116 5.60 4.13 -4.83
CA LEU A 116 5.59 5.42 -4.12
C LEU A 116 4.63 5.41 -2.92
N TYR A 117 3.52 4.67 -3.01
CA TYR A 117 2.62 4.51 -1.86
C TYR A 117 3.32 3.93 -0.63
N GLY A 118 4.33 3.08 -0.82
CA GLY A 118 5.10 2.52 0.30
C GLY A 118 5.72 3.57 1.21
N GLY A 119 6.21 4.68 0.66
CA GLY A 119 6.75 5.79 1.44
C GLY A 119 5.73 6.43 2.39
N PHE A 120 4.46 6.48 1.98
CA PHE A 120 3.35 6.92 2.82
C PHE A 120 2.92 5.83 3.81
N ALA A 121 2.70 4.61 3.32
CA ALA A 121 2.13 3.52 4.09
C ALA A 121 3.01 3.08 5.27
N HIS A 122 4.34 3.16 5.15
CA HIS A 122 5.24 2.88 6.27
C HIS A 122 5.02 3.81 7.47
N GLN A 123 4.32 4.92 7.29
CA GLN A 123 3.99 5.85 8.38
C GLN A 123 2.73 5.46 9.17
N TYR A 124 1.96 4.43 8.77
CA TYR A 124 0.80 3.97 9.55
C TYR A 124 1.13 3.62 10.99
N ARG A 125 2.30 2.98 11.22
CA ARG A 125 2.78 2.65 12.59
C ARG A 125 3.00 3.89 13.45
N PHE A 126 3.50 4.99 12.88
CA PHE A 126 3.69 6.23 13.62
C PHE A 126 2.37 6.92 13.90
N ALA A 127 1.45 6.93 12.92
CA ALA A 127 0.08 7.42 13.14
C ALA A 127 -0.64 6.64 14.25
N ALA A 128 -0.43 5.32 14.33
CA ALA A 128 -1.00 4.49 15.41
C ALA A 128 -0.45 4.85 16.79
N ALA A 129 0.83 5.23 16.87
CA ALA A 129 1.42 5.72 18.12
C ALA A 129 0.86 7.09 18.52
N GLU A 130 0.64 7.99 17.56
CA GLU A 130 0.16 9.36 17.82
C GLU A 130 -1.29 9.41 18.30
N VAL A 131 -2.15 8.55 17.75
CA VAL A 131 -3.57 8.49 18.19
C VAL A 131 -3.75 7.76 19.52
N ALA A 132 -2.72 7.09 20.03
CA ALA A 132 -2.78 6.28 21.24
C ALA A 132 -2.44 7.08 22.50
N PRO A 133 -3.12 6.84 23.64
CA PRO A 133 -2.67 7.27 24.95
C PRO A 133 -1.23 6.77 25.22
N LYS A 134 -0.44 7.54 25.99
CA LYS A 134 0.99 7.24 26.21
C LYS A 134 1.27 5.78 26.59
N HIS A 135 0.46 5.18 27.45
CA HIS A 135 0.60 3.80 27.93
C HIS A 135 0.20 2.72 26.91
N LEU A 136 -0.45 3.07 25.78
CA LEU A 136 -0.87 2.14 24.72
C LEU A 136 -0.10 2.29 23.41
N ARG A 137 0.83 3.25 23.32
CA ARG A 137 1.56 3.55 22.06
C ARG A 137 2.25 2.33 21.48
N GLU A 138 3.04 1.62 22.28
CA GLU A 138 3.78 0.44 21.85
C GLU A 138 2.84 -0.69 21.42
N LYS A 139 1.77 -0.90 22.16
CA LYS A 139 0.74 -1.90 21.85
C LYS A 139 0.06 -1.59 20.51
N ASN A 140 -0.33 -0.33 20.28
CA ASN A 140 -0.98 0.07 19.03
C ASN A 140 -0.06 -0.10 17.82
N VAL A 141 1.22 0.28 17.95
CA VAL A 141 2.23 0.07 16.90
C VAL A 141 2.37 -1.43 16.59
N SER A 142 2.48 -2.26 17.62
CA SER A 142 2.62 -3.71 17.47
C SER A 142 1.42 -4.33 16.77
N ILE A 143 0.19 -3.90 17.10
CA ILE A 143 -1.02 -4.39 16.45
C ILE A 143 -1.05 -4.02 14.97
N VAL A 144 -0.73 -2.76 14.62
CA VAL A 144 -0.70 -2.32 13.22
C VAL A 144 0.37 -3.09 12.44
N ILE A 145 1.55 -3.34 13.01
CA ILE A 145 2.58 -4.18 12.38
C ILE A 145 2.09 -5.63 12.23
N ALA A 146 1.42 -6.19 13.23
CA ALA A 146 0.88 -7.54 13.16
C ALA A 146 -0.16 -7.72 12.04
N MET A 147 -0.93 -6.68 11.72
CA MET A 147 -1.85 -6.69 10.57
C MET A 147 -1.14 -6.87 9.23
N SER A 148 0.16 -6.55 9.13
CA SER A 148 0.97 -6.84 7.94
C SER A 148 1.10 -8.34 7.67
N VAL A 149 1.09 -9.17 8.72
CA VAL A 149 1.17 -10.63 8.60
C VAL A 149 -0.06 -11.17 7.87
N LEU A 150 -1.26 -10.66 8.21
CA LEU A 150 -2.49 -11.01 7.49
C LEU A 150 -2.38 -10.62 6.02
N GLY A 151 -1.88 -9.41 5.73
CA GLY A 151 -1.64 -8.95 4.37
C GLY A 151 -0.65 -9.84 3.60
N ALA A 152 0.37 -10.35 4.27
CA ALA A 152 1.36 -11.22 3.65
C ALA A 152 0.78 -12.55 3.16
N PHE A 153 -0.24 -13.08 3.84
CA PHE A 153 -0.97 -14.28 3.38
C PHE A 153 -2.02 -13.95 2.32
N ILE A 154 -2.77 -12.87 2.48
CA ILE A 154 -3.85 -12.48 1.55
C ILE A 154 -3.30 -12.15 0.16
N GLY A 155 -2.13 -11.51 0.08
CA GLY A 155 -1.56 -11.04 -1.18
C GLY A 155 -1.36 -12.13 -2.23
N PRO A 156 -0.55 -13.17 -1.97
CA PRO A 156 -0.32 -14.27 -2.92
C PRO A 156 -1.59 -15.02 -3.33
N GLU A 157 -2.48 -15.30 -2.37
CA GLU A 157 -3.77 -15.97 -2.63
C GLU A 157 -4.64 -15.15 -3.60
N THR A 158 -4.77 -13.85 -3.33
CA THR A 158 -5.54 -12.96 -4.20
C THR A 158 -4.87 -12.74 -5.55
N ALA A 159 -3.52 -12.78 -5.63
CA ALA A 159 -2.80 -12.71 -6.89
C ALA A 159 -3.15 -13.88 -7.80
N MET A 160 -3.18 -15.09 -7.25
CA MET A 160 -3.54 -16.31 -8.00
C MET A 160 -5.02 -16.33 -8.36
N ALA A 161 -5.91 -15.96 -7.44
CA ALA A 161 -7.35 -15.89 -7.68
C ALA A 161 -7.70 -14.89 -8.81
N ALA A 162 -7.01 -13.74 -8.84
CA ALA A 162 -7.25 -12.70 -9.85
C ALA A 162 -6.51 -12.91 -11.18
N LYS A 163 -5.59 -13.89 -11.26
CA LYS A 163 -4.72 -14.11 -12.43
C LYS A 163 -5.49 -14.20 -13.75
N TYR A 164 -6.64 -14.87 -13.75
CA TYR A 164 -7.44 -15.14 -14.92
C TYR A 164 -8.79 -14.39 -14.93
N TRP A 165 -8.94 -13.32 -14.14
CA TRP A 165 -10.16 -12.50 -14.22
C TRP A 165 -10.40 -11.91 -15.61
N ILE A 166 -9.30 -11.66 -16.33
CA ILE A 166 -9.33 -11.31 -17.74
C ILE A 166 -8.67 -12.45 -18.49
N TYR A 167 -9.47 -13.36 -19.06
CA TYR A 167 -9.00 -14.58 -19.72
C TYR A 167 -7.98 -14.31 -20.84
N ALA A 168 -8.17 -13.21 -21.55
CA ALA A 168 -7.32 -12.86 -22.70
C ALA A 168 -5.90 -12.45 -22.29
N VAL A 169 -5.71 -11.94 -21.05
CA VAL A 169 -4.42 -11.37 -20.60
C VAL A 169 -4.14 -11.81 -19.16
N PRO A 170 -3.38 -12.90 -18.96
CA PRO A 170 -3.02 -13.37 -17.61
C PRO A 170 -2.32 -12.29 -16.78
N PHE A 171 -2.58 -12.27 -15.48
CA PHE A 171 -2.06 -11.30 -14.50
C PHE A 171 -2.55 -9.85 -14.64
N GLN A 172 -3.26 -9.45 -15.70
CA GLN A 172 -3.88 -8.13 -15.76
C GLN A 172 -4.87 -7.94 -14.61
N GLY A 173 -5.72 -8.94 -14.34
CA GLY A 173 -6.63 -8.96 -13.20
C GLY A 173 -5.91 -8.85 -11.85
N THR A 174 -4.71 -9.41 -11.73
CA THR A 174 -3.87 -9.29 -10.52
C THR A 174 -3.48 -7.83 -10.24
N MET A 175 -3.10 -7.06 -11.26
CA MET A 175 -2.79 -5.63 -11.10
C MET A 175 -4.06 -4.79 -10.84
N ILE A 176 -5.21 -5.19 -11.36
CA ILE A 176 -6.49 -4.56 -11.01
C ILE A 176 -6.85 -4.84 -9.54
N MET A 177 -6.58 -6.04 -9.03
CA MET A 177 -6.76 -6.36 -7.61
C MET A 177 -5.85 -5.49 -6.73
N LEU A 178 -4.60 -5.26 -7.15
CA LEU A 178 -3.69 -4.33 -6.49
C LEU A 178 -4.29 -2.92 -6.41
N ALA A 179 -4.83 -2.43 -7.53
CA ALA A 179 -5.50 -1.12 -7.59
C ALA A 179 -6.70 -1.06 -6.64
N LEU A 180 -7.50 -2.12 -6.55
CA LEU A 180 -8.63 -2.23 -5.62
C LEU A 180 -8.19 -2.16 -4.15
N PHE A 181 -7.14 -2.88 -3.76
CA PHE A 181 -6.60 -2.79 -2.40
C PHE A 181 -6.19 -1.37 -2.03
N TYR A 182 -5.52 -0.67 -2.94
CA TYR A 182 -5.06 0.70 -2.69
C TYR A 182 -6.21 1.71 -2.72
N MET A 183 -7.18 1.53 -3.60
CA MET A 183 -8.39 2.34 -3.62
C MET A 183 -9.19 2.18 -2.32
N LEU A 184 -9.40 0.94 -1.86
CA LEU A 184 -10.07 0.67 -0.60
C LEU A 184 -9.31 1.27 0.58
N SER A 185 -7.98 1.15 0.60
CA SER A 185 -7.14 1.78 1.63
C SER A 185 -7.30 3.31 1.63
N SER A 186 -7.35 3.94 0.44
CA SER A 186 -7.58 5.38 0.30
C SER A 186 -8.92 5.84 0.88
N ILE A 187 -9.98 5.07 0.63
CA ILE A 187 -11.33 5.37 1.13
C ILE A 187 -11.41 5.14 2.64
N ILE A 188 -10.92 3.99 3.12
CA ILE A 188 -11.02 3.58 4.52
C ILE A 188 -10.26 4.54 5.43
N VAL A 189 -9.06 5.00 5.02
CA VAL A 189 -8.27 5.92 5.84
C VAL A 189 -8.97 7.28 6.03
N LEU A 190 -9.87 7.67 5.14
CA LEU A 190 -10.66 8.90 5.29
C LEU A 190 -11.66 8.85 6.46
N PHE A 191 -11.98 7.68 6.98
CA PHE A 191 -12.79 7.54 8.20
C PHE A 191 -11.96 7.68 9.49
N ALA A 192 -10.63 7.59 9.42
CA ALA A 192 -9.78 7.77 10.59
C ALA A 192 -9.92 9.17 11.18
N LYS A 193 -9.98 9.24 12.50
CA LYS A 193 -10.03 10.49 13.28
C LYS A 193 -8.62 10.79 13.81
N ILE A 194 -7.70 11.12 12.90
CA ILE A 194 -6.31 11.43 13.24
C ILE A 194 -6.20 12.94 13.47
N PRO A 195 -5.75 13.41 14.64
CA PRO A 195 -5.55 14.83 14.88
C PRO A 195 -4.48 15.41 13.94
N LEU A 196 -4.64 16.67 13.56
CA LEU A 196 -3.59 17.40 12.87
C LEU A 196 -2.40 17.56 13.82
N LEU A 197 -1.19 17.34 13.34
CA LEU A 197 0.03 17.60 14.11
C LEU A 197 0.08 19.11 14.37
N THR A 198 -0.24 19.52 15.60
CA THR A 198 -0.01 20.88 16.05
C THR A 198 1.50 21.04 16.28
N ASN A 199 2.09 22.14 15.78
CA ASN A 199 3.52 22.48 15.92
C ASN A 199 3.90 22.90 17.36
N GLU A 200 3.35 22.25 18.36
CA GLU A 200 3.68 22.47 19.76
C GLU A 200 4.16 21.14 20.36
N GLU A 201 5.44 20.83 20.10
CA GLU A 201 6.39 20.14 21.02
C GLU A 201 7.75 19.98 20.34
#